data_14c743f812b76492de147ff2b2a00168
#
_entry.id   14c743f812b76492de147ff2b2a00168
#
_cell.length_a   1.000
_cell.length_b   1.000
_cell.length_c   1.000
_cell.angle_alpha   90.00
_cell.angle_beta   90.00
_cell.angle_gamma   90.00
#
_symmetry.space_group_name_H-M   'P 1'
#
loop_
_entity.id
_entity.type
_entity.pdbx_description
1 polymer ?
#
loop_
_entity_poly.entity_id
_entity_poly.type
_entity_poly.pdbx_seq_one_letter_code
_entity_poly.pdbx_strand_id
1 'polypeptide(L)'
;EGGIGIISTAQIGYDDDAFEYDQAGCNLAAIKKHIRKAKEIAGGNGLVGVNIMVALKHYKEHVKAAVAAGADVIISGAGLPIDLPALVDKACQTKIAPIVSSKRAAQLILKMWSHKYDRTADFIVIEGPKAGGHLGFSNEQLNNTASLDFDNEITNIIECKKEYEDKYSKKIPVIVAGGIFDKQD
;
A
#
# COMPACT_ATOMS: atom_id res chain seq x y z
N GLU A 1 11.09 13.58 -11.39
CA GLU A 1 11.88 12.43 -11.88
C GLU A 1 10.99 11.24 -12.31
N GLY A 2 9.66 11.37 -12.31
CA GLY A 2 8.75 10.32 -12.81
C GLY A 2 8.48 9.16 -11.87
N GLY A 3 8.78 9.29 -10.58
CA GLY A 3 8.53 8.29 -9.55
C GLY A 3 7.20 8.47 -8.81
N ILE A 4 6.99 7.62 -7.79
CA ILE A 4 5.88 7.73 -6.84
C ILE A 4 6.45 8.08 -5.47
N GLY A 5 6.13 9.26 -4.93
CA GLY A 5 6.45 9.62 -3.55
C GLY A 5 5.41 9.07 -2.59
N ILE A 6 5.82 8.31 -1.57
CA ILE A 6 4.91 7.69 -0.61
C ILE A 6 5.08 8.30 0.79
N ILE A 7 3.98 8.77 1.36
CA ILE A 7 3.89 9.34 2.71
C ILE A 7 3.29 8.29 3.65
N SER A 8 3.96 7.98 4.77
CA SER A 8 3.37 7.17 5.83
C SER A 8 2.34 7.97 6.62
N THR A 9 1.18 7.38 6.88
CA THR A 9 0.12 8.04 7.65
C THR A 9 0.11 7.67 9.13
N ALA A 10 1.00 6.79 9.56
CA ALA A 10 1.11 6.40 10.96
C ALA A 10 1.62 7.57 11.81
N GLN A 11 0.80 8.04 12.74
CA GLN A 11 1.11 9.15 13.64
C GLN A 11 1.63 10.43 12.93
N ILE A 12 1.18 10.66 11.71
CA ILE A 12 1.67 11.74 10.83
C ILE A 12 1.44 13.15 11.42
N GLY A 13 0.53 13.29 12.36
CA GLY A 13 0.20 14.56 13.03
C GLY A 13 0.94 14.77 14.35
N TYR A 14 2.00 13.98 14.64
CA TYR A 14 2.69 13.97 15.92
C TYR A 14 3.34 15.31 16.33
N ASP A 15 3.56 16.20 15.38
CA ASP A 15 4.12 17.53 15.57
C ASP A 15 3.07 18.62 15.89
N ASP A 16 1.79 18.25 15.98
CA ASP A 16 0.72 19.17 16.37
C ASP A 16 0.60 19.26 17.89
N ASP A 17 0.50 20.47 18.43
CA ASP A 17 0.40 20.72 19.88
C ASP A 17 -0.81 20.02 20.53
N ALA A 18 -1.86 19.77 19.76
CA ALA A 18 -3.06 19.06 20.21
C ALA A 18 -2.94 17.53 20.15
N PHE A 19 -1.82 16.98 19.65
CA PHE A 19 -1.69 15.55 19.38
C PHE A 19 -1.90 14.66 20.61
N GLU A 20 -1.49 15.08 21.77
CA GLU A 20 -1.71 14.33 23.03
C GLU A 20 -3.19 14.20 23.40
N TYR A 21 -4.03 15.14 22.96
CA TYR A 21 -5.44 15.21 23.31
C TYR A 21 -6.36 14.76 22.17
N ASP A 22 -5.96 14.96 20.90
CA ASP A 22 -6.74 14.60 19.70
C ASP A 22 -5.84 14.01 18.60
N GLN A 23 -5.27 12.84 18.84
CA GLN A 23 -4.44 12.14 17.85
C GLN A 23 -5.16 11.90 16.52
N ALA A 24 -6.47 11.58 16.60
CA ALA A 24 -7.24 11.28 15.39
C ALA A 24 -7.41 12.53 14.52
N GLY A 25 -7.83 13.65 15.10
CA GLY A 25 -8.00 14.92 14.38
C GLY A 25 -6.67 15.43 13.80
N CYS A 26 -5.60 15.43 14.60
CA CYS A 26 -4.27 15.85 14.15
C CYS A 26 -3.75 14.99 12.98
N ASN A 27 -3.90 13.66 13.05
CA ASN A 27 -3.50 12.78 11.95
C ASN A 27 -4.32 13.06 10.68
N LEU A 28 -5.62 13.23 10.77
CA LEU A 28 -6.47 13.49 9.59
C LEU A 28 -6.17 14.88 8.97
N ALA A 29 -5.87 15.88 9.77
CA ALA A 29 -5.45 17.20 9.31
C ALA A 29 -4.07 17.12 8.61
N ALA A 30 -3.11 16.42 9.24
CA ALA A 30 -1.76 16.26 8.73
C ALA A 30 -1.73 15.47 7.40
N ILE A 31 -2.52 14.40 7.25
CA ILE A 31 -2.66 13.67 5.98
C ILE A 31 -3.00 14.63 4.85
N LYS A 32 -4.02 15.46 5.05
CA LYS A 32 -4.47 16.44 4.03
C LYS A 32 -3.38 17.48 3.72
N LYS A 33 -2.74 18.01 4.77
CA LYS A 33 -1.66 19.01 4.68
C LYS A 33 -0.48 18.47 3.90
N HIS A 34 0.01 17.27 4.27
CA HIS A 34 1.21 16.69 3.65
C HIS A 34 0.99 16.24 2.20
N ILE A 35 -0.18 15.67 1.88
CA ILE A 35 -0.49 15.30 0.48
C ILE A 35 -0.52 16.55 -0.40
N ARG A 36 -1.21 17.62 0.02
CA ARG A 36 -1.27 18.87 -0.75
C ARG A 36 0.12 19.46 -0.96
N LYS A 37 0.90 19.56 0.12
CA LYS A 37 2.28 20.07 0.04
C LYS A 37 3.16 19.23 -0.89
N ALA A 38 3.06 17.90 -0.83
CA ALA A 38 3.84 17.03 -1.70
C ALA A 38 3.44 17.20 -3.17
N LYS A 39 2.13 17.37 -3.46
CA LYS A 39 1.65 17.64 -4.82
C LYS A 39 2.12 19.00 -5.36
N GLU A 40 2.13 20.01 -4.52
CA GLU A 40 2.68 21.33 -4.88
C GLU A 40 4.17 21.23 -5.24
N ILE A 41 4.95 20.50 -4.41
CA ILE A 41 6.39 20.28 -4.67
C ILE A 41 6.61 19.47 -5.95
N ALA A 42 5.80 18.43 -6.19
CA ALA A 42 5.91 17.60 -7.37
C ALA A 42 5.58 18.35 -8.68
N GLY A 43 4.76 19.41 -8.60
CA GLY A 43 4.44 20.25 -9.76
C GLY A 43 3.89 19.48 -10.96
N GLY A 44 3.24 18.34 -10.73
CA GLY A 44 2.72 17.45 -11.78
C GLY A 44 3.76 16.45 -12.36
N ASN A 45 4.99 16.45 -11.88
CA ASN A 45 6.09 15.62 -12.41
C ASN A 45 6.26 14.28 -11.65
N GLY A 46 5.21 13.72 -11.11
CA GLY A 46 5.22 12.45 -10.38
C GLY A 46 3.90 12.20 -9.69
N LEU A 47 3.81 11.05 -9.04
CA LEU A 47 2.63 10.67 -8.27
C LEU A 47 2.90 10.82 -6.78
N VAL A 48 1.89 11.24 -6.02
CA VAL A 48 1.93 11.34 -4.56
C VAL A 48 0.96 10.31 -3.98
N GLY A 49 1.50 9.35 -3.26
CA GLY A 49 0.72 8.32 -2.60
C GLY A 49 0.89 8.33 -1.08
N VAL A 50 0.13 7.46 -0.45
CA VAL A 50 0.20 7.23 0.99
C VAL A 50 0.31 5.74 1.29
N ASN A 51 1.03 5.40 2.37
CA ASN A 51 1.01 4.08 2.97
C ASN A 51 0.13 4.14 4.23
N ILE A 52 -0.92 3.31 4.27
CA ILE A 52 -1.89 3.25 5.37
C ILE A 52 -1.94 1.83 5.91
N MET A 53 -1.53 1.64 7.15
CA MET A 53 -1.57 0.34 7.81
C MET A 53 -3.01 -0.06 8.17
N VAL A 54 -3.43 -1.28 7.79
CA VAL A 54 -4.76 -1.83 8.13
C VAL A 54 -4.97 -1.89 9.65
N ALA A 55 -3.91 -2.14 10.41
CA ALA A 55 -3.95 -2.23 11.86
C ALA A 55 -4.22 -0.90 12.59
N LEU A 56 -4.22 0.23 11.90
CA LEU A 56 -4.53 1.54 12.52
C LEU A 56 -5.97 1.60 12.99
N LYS A 57 -6.19 2.12 14.20
CA LYS A 57 -7.53 2.30 14.80
C LYS A 57 -8.48 3.09 13.88
N HIS A 58 -7.98 4.09 13.16
CA HIS A 58 -8.75 4.97 12.28
C HIS A 58 -8.42 4.74 10.80
N TYR A 59 -8.20 3.47 10.41
CA TYR A 59 -7.84 3.09 9.04
C TYR A 59 -8.76 3.69 7.97
N LYS A 60 -10.08 3.53 8.17
CA LYS A 60 -11.09 3.99 7.21
C LYS A 60 -11.09 5.50 7.04
N GLU A 61 -10.93 6.22 8.13
CA GLU A 61 -10.87 7.68 8.16
C GLU A 61 -9.60 8.19 7.45
N HIS A 62 -8.45 7.52 7.66
CA HIS A 62 -7.20 7.83 6.96
C HIS A 62 -7.36 7.64 5.44
N VAL A 63 -7.96 6.52 4.99
CA VAL A 63 -8.23 6.29 3.57
C VAL A 63 -9.11 7.39 2.98
N LYS A 64 -10.23 7.72 3.64
CA LYS A 64 -11.13 8.79 3.19
C LYS A 64 -10.45 10.15 3.15
N ALA A 65 -9.63 10.48 4.15
CA ALA A 65 -8.88 11.73 4.20
C ALA A 65 -7.85 11.83 3.07
N ALA A 66 -7.16 10.72 2.76
CA ALA A 66 -6.20 10.65 1.66
C ALA A 66 -6.87 10.82 0.28
N VAL A 67 -8.01 10.14 0.06
CA VAL A 67 -8.81 10.30 -1.17
C VAL A 67 -9.29 11.74 -1.32
N ALA A 68 -9.86 12.32 -0.25
CA ALA A 68 -10.35 13.70 -0.26
C ALA A 68 -9.24 14.75 -0.46
N ALA A 69 -8.00 14.43 -0.07
CA ALA A 69 -6.82 15.27 -0.32
C ALA A 69 -6.25 15.11 -1.74
N GLY A 70 -6.78 14.18 -2.53
CA GLY A 70 -6.35 13.92 -3.90
C GLY A 70 -5.07 13.07 -3.99
N ALA A 71 -4.86 12.13 -3.06
CA ALA A 71 -3.78 11.16 -3.21
C ALA A 71 -3.93 10.38 -4.51
N ASP A 72 -2.83 10.26 -5.27
CA ASP A 72 -2.85 9.51 -6.53
C ASP A 72 -2.86 8.00 -6.28
N VAL A 73 -2.28 7.58 -5.14
CA VAL A 73 -2.10 6.17 -4.78
C VAL A 73 -2.35 5.94 -3.29
N ILE A 74 -3.01 4.85 -2.95
CA ILE A 74 -3.07 4.30 -1.59
C ILE A 74 -2.48 2.91 -1.61
N ILE A 75 -1.37 2.72 -0.87
CA ILE A 75 -0.76 1.43 -0.61
C ILE A 75 -1.17 1.00 0.80
N SER A 76 -1.58 -0.24 0.99
CA SER A 76 -2.06 -0.71 2.28
C SER A 76 -1.53 -2.10 2.64
N GLY A 77 -1.02 -2.23 3.86
CA GLY A 77 -0.43 -3.43 4.42
C GLY A 77 -0.55 -3.46 5.94
N ALA A 78 0.34 -4.16 6.64
CA ALA A 78 0.23 -4.44 8.08
C ALA A 78 -1.16 -5.01 8.44
N GLY A 79 -1.54 -6.06 7.73
CA GLY A 79 -2.83 -6.71 7.69
C GLY A 79 -3.36 -6.83 6.27
N LEU A 80 -4.47 -7.53 6.09
CA LEU A 80 -5.09 -7.74 4.78
C LEU A 80 -6.09 -6.61 4.47
N PRO A 81 -5.86 -5.76 3.46
CA PRO A 81 -6.73 -4.62 3.15
C PRO A 81 -8.00 -5.04 2.38
N ILE A 82 -8.74 -6.02 2.92
CA ILE A 82 -9.89 -6.64 2.24
C ILE A 82 -10.94 -5.61 1.84
N ASP A 83 -11.20 -4.63 2.70
CA ASP A 83 -12.26 -3.65 2.47
C ASP A 83 -11.78 -2.33 1.83
N LEU A 84 -10.50 -2.24 1.45
CA LEU A 84 -9.96 -1.02 0.81
C LEU A 84 -10.76 -0.60 -0.46
N PRO A 85 -11.19 -1.53 -1.34
CA PRO A 85 -11.99 -1.17 -2.52
C PRO A 85 -13.33 -0.50 -2.20
N ALA A 86 -13.92 -0.79 -1.03
CA ALA A 86 -15.17 -0.15 -0.60
C ALA A 86 -14.98 1.29 -0.13
N LEU A 87 -13.74 1.66 0.23
CA LEU A 87 -13.41 2.99 0.77
C LEU A 87 -12.97 3.98 -0.31
N VAL A 88 -12.67 3.47 -1.50
CA VAL A 88 -12.20 4.26 -2.65
C VAL A 88 -13.13 3.99 -3.83
N ASP A 89 -13.95 4.97 -4.20
CA ASP A 89 -14.90 4.83 -5.30
C ASP A 89 -14.19 4.42 -6.60
N LYS A 90 -14.85 3.55 -7.40
CA LYS A 90 -14.32 3.12 -8.72
C LYS A 90 -14.13 4.30 -9.69
N ALA A 91 -14.95 5.32 -9.59
CA ALA A 91 -14.85 6.55 -10.39
C ALA A 91 -13.72 7.48 -9.93
N CYS A 92 -13.16 7.25 -8.74
CA CYS A 92 -12.05 8.04 -8.21
C CYS A 92 -10.76 7.74 -8.97
N GLN A 93 -9.94 8.76 -9.20
CA GLN A 93 -8.64 8.62 -9.85
C GLN A 93 -7.60 7.92 -8.96
N THR A 94 -7.82 7.88 -7.64
CA THR A 94 -6.91 7.26 -6.67
C THR A 94 -6.75 5.76 -6.94
N LYS A 95 -5.52 5.33 -7.17
CA LYS A 95 -5.16 3.93 -7.36
C LYS A 95 -5.00 3.23 -6.02
N ILE A 96 -5.30 1.93 -5.97
CA ILE A 96 -5.19 1.13 -4.75
C ILE A 96 -4.29 -0.08 -4.96
N ALA A 97 -3.42 -0.32 -3.98
CA ALA A 97 -2.48 -1.44 -4.02
C ALA A 97 -2.35 -2.10 -2.64
N PRO A 98 -2.39 -3.43 -2.57
CA PRO A 98 -2.05 -4.15 -1.36
C PRO A 98 -0.52 -4.32 -1.24
N ILE A 99 -0.03 -4.41 0.00
CA ILE A 99 1.29 -4.95 0.30
C ILE A 99 1.11 -6.42 0.68
N VAL A 100 1.89 -7.28 0.06
CA VAL A 100 1.88 -8.73 0.31
C VAL A 100 3.30 -9.26 0.42
N SER A 101 3.48 -10.33 1.20
CA SER A 101 4.77 -11.04 1.32
C SER A 101 4.65 -12.50 0.90
N SER A 102 3.46 -12.92 0.42
CA SER A 102 3.23 -14.31 -0.02
C SER A 102 2.14 -14.42 -1.09
N LYS A 103 2.26 -15.46 -1.93
CA LYS A 103 1.22 -15.87 -2.90
C LYS A 103 -0.14 -16.02 -2.24
N ARG A 104 -0.17 -16.66 -1.05
CA ARG A 104 -1.42 -16.89 -0.31
C ARG A 104 -2.13 -15.57 0.03
N ALA A 105 -1.39 -14.56 0.50
CA ALA A 105 -1.95 -13.25 0.79
C ALA A 105 -2.43 -12.55 -0.48
N ALA A 106 -1.65 -12.57 -1.55
CA ALA A 106 -2.02 -12.00 -2.85
C ALA A 106 -3.30 -12.63 -3.40
N GLN A 107 -3.37 -13.96 -3.44
CA GLN A 107 -4.54 -14.70 -3.92
C GLN A 107 -5.79 -14.37 -3.09
N LEU A 108 -5.67 -14.32 -1.76
CA LEU A 108 -6.81 -14.02 -0.90
C LEU A 108 -7.33 -12.60 -1.15
N ILE A 109 -6.45 -11.61 -1.20
CA ILE A 109 -6.84 -10.21 -1.44
C ILE A 109 -7.48 -10.05 -2.81
N LEU A 110 -6.83 -10.53 -3.88
CA LEU A 110 -7.35 -10.40 -5.24
C LEU A 110 -8.69 -11.11 -5.41
N LYS A 111 -8.84 -12.32 -4.84
CA LYS A 111 -10.10 -13.05 -4.82
C LYS A 111 -11.20 -12.28 -4.09
N MET A 112 -10.93 -11.76 -2.91
CA MET A 112 -11.90 -11.01 -2.12
C MET A 112 -12.30 -9.70 -2.80
N TRP A 113 -11.33 -8.97 -3.35
CA TRP A 113 -11.62 -7.73 -4.07
C TRP A 113 -12.45 -7.99 -5.34
N SER A 114 -12.10 -9.03 -6.08
CA SER A 114 -12.84 -9.43 -7.28
C SER A 114 -14.26 -9.90 -6.97
N HIS A 115 -14.43 -10.75 -5.95
CA HIS A 115 -15.74 -11.34 -5.63
C HIS A 115 -16.68 -10.33 -4.96
N LYS A 116 -16.15 -9.57 -3.97
CA LYS A 116 -16.99 -8.70 -3.12
C LYS A 116 -17.23 -7.32 -3.74
N TYR A 117 -16.26 -6.83 -4.52
CA TYR A 117 -16.28 -5.44 -5.00
C TYR A 117 -16.20 -5.33 -6.52
N ASP A 118 -16.11 -6.46 -7.23
CA ASP A 118 -15.89 -6.47 -8.68
C ASP A 118 -14.75 -5.49 -9.06
N ARG A 119 -13.61 -5.61 -8.39
CA ARG A 119 -12.43 -4.76 -8.54
C ARG A 119 -11.16 -5.57 -8.34
N THR A 120 -10.08 -5.17 -9.02
CA THR A 120 -8.74 -5.73 -8.79
C THR A 120 -7.77 -4.63 -8.36
N ALA A 121 -6.55 -5.02 -7.95
CA ALA A 121 -5.49 -4.10 -7.62
C ALA A 121 -5.04 -3.28 -8.84
N ASP A 122 -4.62 -2.04 -8.62
CA ASP A 122 -3.99 -1.23 -9.65
C ASP A 122 -2.53 -1.62 -9.86
N PHE A 123 -1.88 -2.07 -8.81
CA PHE A 123 -0.58 -2.74 -8.77
C PHE A 123 -0.44 -3.50 -7.43
N ILE A 124 0.62 -4.28 -7.28
CA ILE A 124 0.90 -5.03 -6.04
C ILE A 124 2.29 -4.65 -5.55
N VAL A 125 2.44 -4.37 -4.26
CA VAL A 125 3.75 -4.24 -3.61
C VAL A 125 4.08 -5.57 -2.95
N ILE A 126 5.22 -6.16 -3.31
CA ILE A 126 5.75 -7.38 -2.67
C ILE A 126 6.84 -6.95 -1.70
N GLU A 127 6.60 -7.18 -0.43
CA GLU A 127 7.52 -6.82 0.63
C GLU A 127 8.36 -8.03 1.03
N GLY A 128 9.67 -7.89 0.84
CA GLY A 128 10.65 -8.92 1.15
C GLY A 128 11.11 -8.93 2.61
N PRO A 129 11.84 -9.98 3.03
CA PRO A 129 12.28 -10.16 4.41
C PRO A 129 13.34 -9.13 4.87
N LYS A 130 13.93 -8.38 3.94
CA LYS A 130 14.89 -7.30 4.22
C LYS A 130 14.25 -5.92 4.38
N ALA A 131 12.90 -5.84 4.32
CA ALA A 131 12.19 -4.60 4.60
C ALA A 131 12.20 -4.27 6.09
N GLY A 132 11.91 -3.01 6.42
CA GLY A 132 11.73 -2.55 7.80
C GLY A 132 10.25 -2.46 8.19
N GLY A 133 9.96 -2.34 9.47
CA GLY A 133 8.61 -2.13 10.01
C GLY A 133 7.84 -3.42 10.26
N HIS A 134 6.56 -3.43 9.92
CA HIS A 134 5.67 -4.58 10.12
C HIS A 134 5.79 -5.56 8.97
N LEU A 135 6.51 -6.65 9.19
CA LEU A 135 6.79 -7.66 8.17
C LEU A 135 5.74 -8.77 8.16
N GLY A 136 5.42 -9.29 6.98
CA GLY A 136 4.55 -10.44 6.77
C GLY A 136 5.23 -11.80 6.98
N PHE A 137 6.32 -11.85 7.75
CA PHE A 137 7.13 -13.05 8.04
C PHE A 137 7.12 -13.37 9.53
N SER A 138 7.23 -14.66 9.87
CA SER A 138 7.41 -15.08 11.25
C SER A 138 8.83 -14.83 11.74
N ASN A 139 9.04 -14.76 13.06
CA ASN A 139 10.38 -14.64 13.64
C ASN A 139 11.32 -15.77 13.20
N GLU A 140 10.81 -16.99 13.04
CA GLU A 140 11.58 -18.13 12.56
C GLU A 140 12.05 -17.91 11.12
N GLN A 141 11.19 -17.41 10.24
CA GLN A 141 11.53 -17.07 8.87
C GLN A 141 12.57 -15.93 8.80
N LEU A 142 12.44 -14.91 9.64
CA LEU A 142 13.38 -13.79 9.68
C LEU A 142 14.74 -14.18 10.24
N ASN A 143 14.80 -15.15 11.16
CA ASN A 143 16.06 -15.67 11.68
C ASN A 143 16.81 -16.56 10.68
N ASN A 144 16.14 -17.07 9.65
CA ASN A 144 16.74 -17.90 8.61
C ASN A 144 16.28 -17.46 7.21
N THR A 145 16.53 -16.21 6.86
CA THR A 145 16.13 -15.63 5.56
C THR A 145 16.75 -16.34 4.38
N ALA A 146 17.91 -17.00 4.55
CA ALA A 146 18.56 -17.80 3.50
C ALA A 146 17.73 -19.04 3.09
N SER A 147 16.83 -19.52 3.96
CA SER A 147 15.92 -20.62 3.61
C SER A 147 14.64 -20.17 2.92
N LEU A 148 14.40 -18.87 2.82
CA LEU A 148 13.25 -18.31 2.12
C LEU A 148 13.58 -18.24 0.62
N ASP A 149 12.89 -19.04 -0.17
CA ASP A 149 12.93 -18.93 -1.64
C ASP A 149 12.02 -17.76 -2.07
N PHE A 150 12.48 -16.53 -1.77
CA PHE A 150 11.70 -15.32 -2.02
C PHE A 150 11.53 -15.03 -3.51
N ASP A 151 12.50 -15.40 -4.35
CA ASP A 151 12.41 -15.24 -5.81
C ASP A 151 11.29 -16.13 -6.39
N ASN A 152 11.17 -17.34 -5.88
CA ASN A 152 10.06 -18.23 -6.25
C ASN A 152 8.72 -17.68 -5.75
N GLU A 153 8.69 -17.08 -4.56
CA GLU A 153 7.47 -16.45 -4.02
C GLU A 153 7.04 -15.25 -4.89
N ILE A 154 7.99 -14.40 -5.31
CA ILE A 154 7.73 -13.31 -6.27
C ILE A 154 7.15 -13.87 -7.57
N THR A 155 7.77 -14.91 -8.13
CA THR A 155 7.30 -15.58 -9.35
C THR A 155 5.87 -16.10 -9.18
N ASN A 156 5.59 -16.75 -8.08
CA ASN A 156 4.25 -17.27 -7.75
C ASN A 156 3.20 -16.16 -7.63
N ILE A 157 3.56 -14.99 -7.07
CA ILE A 157 2.67 -13.82 -6.98
C ILE A 157 2.41 -13.26 -8.38
N ILE A 158 3.45 -13.16 -9.21
CA ILE A 158 3.32 -12.70 -10.61
C ILE A 158 2.42 -13.62 -11.42
N GLU A 159 2.48 -14.91 -11.17
CA GLU A 159 1.59 -15.87 -11.86
C GLU A 159 0.14 -15.74 -11.40
N CYS A 160 -0.08 -15.66 -10.09
CA CYS A 160 -1.45 -15.63 -9.57
C CYS A 160 -2.24 -14.38 -9.99
N LYS A 161 -1.59 -13.26 -10.28
CA LYS A 161 -2.26 -12.05 -10.75
C LYS A 161 -2.76 -12.12 -12.19
N LYS A 162 -2.20 -13.03 -13.03
CA LYS A 162 -2.54 -13.12 -14.46
C LYS A 162 -4.04 -13.38 -14.69
N GLU A 163 -4.64 -14.25 -13.89
CA GLU A 163 -6.09 -14.52 -13.93
C GLU A 163 -6.92 -13.23 -13.79
N TYR A 164 -6.50 -12.32 -12.91
CA TYR A 164 -7.19 -11.05 -12.66
C TYR A 164 -6.86 -10.01 -13.73
N GLU A 165 -5.64 -10.03 -14.29
CA GLU A 165 -5.31 -9.22 -15.47
C GLU A 165 -6.22 -9.54 -16.64
N ASP A 166 -6.40 -10.83 -16.93
CA ASP A 166 -7.27 -11.31 -18.01
C ASP A 166 -8.73 -10.96 -17.72
N LYS A 167 -9.21 -11.27 -16.52
CA LYS A 167 -10.60 -11.00 -16.10
C LYS A 167 -10.97 -9.52 -16.23
N TYR A 168 -10.09 -8.62 -15.86
CA TYR A 168 -10.34 -7.17 -15.84
C TYR A 168 -9.76 -6.44 -17.04
N SER A 169 -9.15 -7.17 -18.00
CA SER A 169 -8.45 -6.59 -19.17
C SER A 169 -7.53 -5.45 -18.78
N LYS A 170 -6.76 -5.65 -17.68
CA LYS A 170 -5.95 -4.62 -17.05
C LYS A 170 -4.63 -5.20 -16.56
N LYS A 171 -3.50 -4.55 -16.88
CA LYS A 171 -2.21 -4.91 -16.29
C LYS A 171 -2.17 -4.54 -14.81
N ILE A 172 -1.57 -5.43 -14.01
CA ILE A 172 -1.31 -5.26 -12.58
C ILE A 172 0.21 -5.28 -12.38
N PRO A 173 0.90 -4.14 -12.47
CA PRO A 173 2.33 -4.06 -12.20
C PRO A 173 2.68 -4.59 -10.81
N VAL A 174 3.92 -5.05 -10.65
CA VAL A 174 4.47 -5.49 -9.37
C VAL A 174 5.66 -4.61 -9.03
N ILE A 175 5.70 -4.17 -7.78
CA ILE A 175 6.81 -3.41 -7.19
C ILE A 175 7.39 -4.28 -6.08
N VAL A 176 8.66 -4.65 -6.16
CA VAL A 176 9.36 -5.36 -5.09
C VAL A 176 10.01 -4.34 -4.17
N ALA A 177 9.86 -4.54 -2.86
CA ALA A 177 10.36 -3.65 -1.82
C ALA A 177 11.10 -4.46 -0.74
N GLY A 178 12.06 -3.81 -0.09
CA GLY A 178 12.82 -4.39 1.01
C GLY A 178 14.21 -4.86 0.61
N GLY A 179 15.22 -4.01 0.87
CA GLY A 179 16.62 -4.29 0.59
C GLY A 179 17.02 -4.12 -0.87
N ILE A 180 16.25 -3.37 -1.65
CA ILE A 180 16.54 -3.08 -3.06
C ILE A 180 17.13 -1.66 -3.15
N PHE A 181 18.38 -1.54 -3.56
CA PHE A 181 19.11 -0.29 -3.63
C PHE A 181 19.60 0.03 -5.05
N ASP A 182 19.88 -0.98 -5.85
CA ASP A 182 20.32 -0.80 -7.23
C ASP A 182 19.87 -1.96 -8.14
N LYS A 183 20.45 -2.03 -9.36
CA LYS A 183 20.07 -3.04 -10.37
C LYS A 183 20.61 -4.44 -10.08
N GLN A 184 21.50 -4.61 -9.10
CA GLN A 184 22.11 -5.89 -8.76
C GLN A 184 21.34 -6.59 -7.63
N ASP A 185 20.49 -5.85 -6.89
CA ASP A 185 19.58 -6.38 -5.89
C ASP A 185 18.37 -7.07 -6.53
#